data_03b3aecb618cee6fc9325fb56b6c7979
#
_entry.id   03b3aecb618cee6fc9325fb56b6c7979
#
_cell.length_a   1.000
_cell.length_b   1.000
_cell.length_c   1.000
_cell.angle_alpha   90.00
_cell.angle_beta   90.00
_cell.angle_gamma   90.00
#
_symmetry.space_group_name_H-M   'P 1'
#
loop_
_entity.id
_entity.type
_entity.pdbx_description
1 polymer ?
#
loop_
_entity_poly.entity_id
_entity_poly.type
_entity_poly.pdbx_seq_one_letter_code
_entity_poly.pdbx_strand_id
1 'polypeptide(L)'
;MQRRDFLKIVGAASIAPGAPLGAAPSSPAATVLYDDRAIALDRVGPDPTHAGGALWIRKRDLERVNGFVLKPQGACRADLCIPIPKTMARGEYFNLTAFAKKAGQAVVAEPDAKVWSFGEMQALGGGLASSRIAPDFEVPDRLGRPVHLAGFRGKKALVVTWASW
;
A
#
# COMPACT_ATOMS: atom_id res chain seq x y z
N MET A 1 -15.99 -39.72 -10.26
CA MET A 1 -16.55 -38.40 -10.52
C MET A 1 -15.89 -37.82 -11.77
N GLN A 2 -16.59 -37.82 -12.88
CA GLN A 2 -16.03 -37.40 -14.18
C GLN A 2 -16.23 -35.89 -14.38
N ARG A 3 -15.16 -35.22 -14.86
CA ARG A 3 -15.09 -33.76 -15.14
C ARG A 3 -16.09 -33.20 -16.16
N ARG A 4 -17.05 -34.00 -16.61
CA ARG A 4 -17.99 -33.66 -17.71
C ARG A 4 -19.36 -33.17 -17.27
N ASP A 5 -19.69 -33.20 -15.98
CA ASP A 5 -21.03 -32.84 -15.48
C ASP A 5 -21.19 -31.39 -15.03
N PHE A 6 -20.16 -30.55 -15.19
CA PHE A 6 -20.18 -29.13 -14.73
C PHE A 6 -20.80 -28.14 -15.74
N LEU A 7 -21.18 -28.59 -16.91
CA LEU A 7 -21.63 -27.72 -18.02
C LEU A 7 -23.14 -27.79 -18.33
N LYS A 8 -23.98 -28.29 -17.42
CA LYS A 8 -25.45 -28.43 -17.70
C LYS A 8 -26.36 -27.53 -16.84
N ILE A 9 -25.86 -26.47 -16.24
CA ILE A 9 -26.73 -25.47 -15.63
C ILE A 9 -26.63 -24.16 -16.43
N VAL A 10 -27.12 -24.17 -17.65
CA VAL A 10 -27.53 -22.92 -18.33
C VAL A 10 -29.00 -22.70 -17.98
N GLY A 11 -29.23 -22.09 -16.83
CA GLY A 11 -30.55 -21.56 -16.51
C GLY A 11 -30.87 -20.39 -17.44
N ALA A 12 -31.94 -20.53 -18.22
CA ALA A 12 -32.50 -19.44 -19.01
C ALA A 12 -32.96 -18.32 -18.05
N ALA A 13 -32.15 -17.28 -17.89
CA ALA A 13 -32.56 -16.05 -17.21
C ALA A 13 -33.46 -15.29 -18.15
N SER A 14 -34.76 -15.28 -17.85
CA SER A 14 -35.76 -14.43 -18.54
C SER A 14 -35.39 -12.96 -18.27
N ILE A 15 -34.94 -12.26 -19.31
CA ILE A 15 -34.65 -10.82 -19.25
C ILE A 15 -36.01 -10.11 -19.28
N ALA A 16 -36.44 -9.60 -18.13
CA ALA A 16 -37.61 -8.69 -18.08
C ALA A 16 -37.22 -7.36 -18.76
N PRO A 17 -38.01 -6.88 -19.75
CA PRO A 17 -37.75 -5.58 -20.35
C PRO A 17 -38.17 -4.48 -19.39
N GLY A 18 -37.19 -3.68 -18.93
CA GLY A 18 -37.51 -2.47 -18.17
C GLY A 18 -36.64 -2.13 -16.96
N ALA A 19 -35.61 -2.93 -16.60
CA ALA A 19 -34.66 -2.48 -15.60
C ALA A 19 -33.75 -1.41 -16.23
N PRO A 20 -33.58 -0.20 -15.62
CA PRO A 20 -32.59 0.75 -16.07
C PRO A 20 -31.23 0.05 -15.93
N LEU A 21 -30.49 -0.04 -17.04
CA LEU A 21 -29.09 -0.47 -17.02
C LEU A 21 -28.36 0.47 -16.07
N GLY A 22 -28.09 -0.01 -14.85
CA GLY A 22 -27.29 0.72 -13.89
C GLY A 22 -26.02 1.15 -14.59
N ALA A 23 -25.65 2.43 -14.48
CA ALA A 23 -24.45 2.96 -15.07
C ALA A 23 -23.28 2.03 -14.68
N ALA A 24 -22.59 1.51 -15.70
CA ALA A 24 -21.41 0.68 -15.47
C ALA A 24 -20.46 1.45 -14.54
N PRO A 25 -19.88 0.82 -13.50
CA PRO A 25 -18.98 1.51 -12.60
C PRO A 25 -17.86 2.11 -13.45
N SER A 26 -17.72 3.44 -13.42
CA SER A 26 -16.66 4.13 -14.15
C SER A 26 -15.31 3.61 -13.63
N SER A 27 -14.45 3.17 -14.56
CA SER A 27 -13.10 2.73 -14.18
C SER A 27 -12.41 3.83 -13.38
N PRO A 28 -11.73 3.50 -12.27
CA PRO A 28 -11.05 4.50 -11.46
C PRO A 28 -9.96 5.21 -12.27
N ALA A 29 -9.70 6.47 -11.95
CA ALA A 29 -8.60 7.22 -12.56
C ALA A 29 -7.23 6.64 -12.16
N ALA A 30 -7.14 6.07 -10.95
CA ALA A 30 -6.00 5.27 -10.48
C ALA A 30 -6.43 4.34 -9.35
N THR A 31 -5.69 3.25 -9.16
CA THR A 31 -5.79 2.37 -7.99
C THR A 31 -4.50 2.43 -7.20
N VAL A 32 -4.61 2.67 -5.92
CA VAL A 32 -3.48 2.65 -4.98
C VAL A 32 -3.57 1.41 -4.12
N LEU A 33 -2.50 0.61 -4.12
CA LEU A 33 -2.32 -0.52 -3.19
C LEU A 33 -1.48 -0.02 -2.01
N TYR A 34 -2.06 -0.04 -0.82
CA TYR A 34 -1.44 0.47 0.40
C TYR A 34 -1.92 -0.32 1.63
N ASP A 35 -1.01 -0.89 2.42
CA ASP A 35 -1.31 -1.69 3.63
C ASP A 35 -2.42 -2.72 3.37
N ASP A 36 -2.22 -3.62 2.43
CA ASP A 36 -3.16 -4.68 2.02
C ASP A 36 -4.54 -4.20 1.56
N ARG A 37 -4.68 -2.90 1.26
CA ARG A 37 -5.91 -2.29 0.76
C ARG A 37 -5.74 -1.82 -0.68
N ALA A 38 -6.76 -2.04 -1.49
CA ALA A 38 -6.90 -1.44 -2.81
C ALA A 38 -7.83 -0.21 -2.72
N ILE A 39 -7.29 0.96 -3.01
CA ILE A 39 -8.00 2.24 -2.88
C ILE A 39 -8.19 2.83 -4.27
N ALA A 40 -9.43 2.84 -4.75
CA ALA A 40 -9.78 3.47 -6.00
C ALA A 40 -9.82 5.00 -5.85
N LEU A 41 -9.18 5.69 -6.77
CA LEU A 41 -9.21 7.14 -6.90
C LEU A 41 -10.03 7.51 -8.14
N ASP A 42 -11.04 8.31 -7.96
CA ASP A 42 -11.91 8.82 -9.04
C ASP A 42 -11.24 9.94 -9.85
N ARG A 43 -10.22 10.60 -9.27
CA ARG A 43 -9.51 11.69 -9.93
C ARG A 43 -8.04 11.76 -9.48
N VAL A 44 -7.15 11.95 -10.44
CA VAL A 44 -5.71 12.20 -10.23
C VAL A 44 -5.32 13.50 -10.94
N GLY A 45 -4.25 14.12 -10.46
CA GLY A 45 -3.67 15.30 -11.09
C GLY A 45 -2.75 14.95 -12.26
N PRO A 46 -2.50 15.91 -13.16
CA PRO A 46 -1.56 15.70 -14.25
C PRO A 46 -0.13 15.54 -13.71
N ASP A 47 0.59 14.55 -14.24
CA ASP A 47 2.03 14.43 -14.00
C ASP A 47 2.77 15.48 -14.84
N PRO A 48 3.41 16.49 -14.22
CA PRO A 48 4.11 17.55 -14.97
C PRO A 48 5.35 17.05 -15.70
N THR A 49 5.86 15.87 -15.33
CA THR A 49 7.04 15.26 -15.96
C THR A 49 6.70 14.42 -17.18
N HIS A 50 5.40 14.11 -17.38
CA HIS A 50 4.91 13.21 -18.42
C HIS A 50 5.59 11.82 -18.44
N ALA A 51 6.34 11.50 -17.39
CA ALA A 51 7.06 10.23 -17.27
C ALA A 51 6.19 9.07 -16.80
N GLY A 52 4.90 9.32 -16.52
CA GLY A 52 3.90 8.31 -16.19
C GLY A 52 4.05 7.65 -14.81
N GLY A 53 5.20 7.81 -14.14
CA GLY A 53 5.49 7.16 -12.86
C GLY A 53 5.06 7.94 -11.62
N ALA A 54 4.76 9.23 -11.74
CA ALA A 54 4.40 10.08 -10.62
C ALA A 54 2.89 10.12 -10.42
N LEU A 55 2.44 9.74 -9.24
CA LEU A 55 1.02 9.80 -8.86
C LEU A 55 0.73 11.07 -8.10
N TRP A 56 -0.11 11.93 -8.69
CA TRP A 56 -0.62 13.14 -8.07
C TRP A 56 -2.06 12.93 -7.62
N ILE A 57 -2.28 12.80 -6.31
CA ILE A 57 -3.61 12.63 -5.72
C ILE A 57 -4.14 13.95 -5.20
N ARG A 58 -5.46 14.10 -5.04
CA ARG A 58 -6.01 15.27 -4.34
C ARG A 58 -5.56 15.26 -2.88
N LYS A 59 -5.22 16.43 -2.34
CA LYS A 59 -4.81 16.58 -0.94
C LYS A 59 -5.79 15.96 0.05
N ARG A 60 -7.09 16.07 -0.23
CA ARG A 60 -8.16 15.49 0.59
C ARG A 60 -8.17 13.95 0.59
N ASP A 61 -7.59 13.31 -0.43
CA ASP A 61 -7.52 11.85 -0.51
C ASP A 61 -6.34 11.27 0.26
N LEU A 62 -5.37 12.11 0.67
CA LEU A 62 -4.14 11.67 1.32
C LEU A 62 -4.41 10.90 2.62
N GLU A 63 -5.30 11.42 3.47
CA GLU A 63 -5.65 10.78 4.74
C GLU A 63 -6.28 9.40 4.51
N ARG A 64 -7.20 9.29 3.54
CA ARG A 64 -7.83 8.03 3.18
C ARG A 64 -6.84 7.00 2.64
N VAL A 65 -5.80 7.46 1.92
CA VAL A 65 -4.79 6.59 1.32
C VAL A 65 -3.81 6.08 2.36
N ASN A 66 -3.18 6.96 3.13
CA ASN A 66 -2.06 6.57 3.99
C ASN A 66 -2.13 7.13 5.43
N GLY A 67 -3.22 7.79 5.79
CA GLY A 67 -3.44 8.35 7.12
C GLY A 67 -2.69 9.66 7.40
N PHE A 68 -1.99 10.23 6.41
CA PHE A 68 -1.31 11.51 6.57
C PHE A 68 -2.23 12.69 6.24
N VAL A 69 -2.11 13.75 7.03
CA VAL A 69 -2.79 15.02 6.83
C VAL A 69 -1.76 16.10 6.58
N LEU A 70 -2.02 17.00 5.61
CA LEU A 70 -1.14 18.14 5.35
C LEU A 70 -1.37 19.23 6.38
N LYS A 71 -0.29 19.60 7.07
CA LYS A 71 -0.24 20.69 8.05
C LYS A 71 0.86 21.70 7.65
N PRO A 72 0.91 22.91 8.25
CA PRO A 72 1.95 23.89 7.92
C PRO A 72 3.39 23.37 8.06
N GLN A 73 3.64 22.44 9.01
CA GLN A 73 4.93 21.83 9.25
C GLN A 73 5.27 20.66 8.31
N GLY A 74 4.29 20.15 7.57
CA GLY A 74 4.50 19.02 6.65
C GLY A 74 3.33 18.07 6.55
N ALA A 75 3.58 16.84 6.09
CA ALA A 75 2.62 15.75 6.15
C ALA A 75 2.74 15.05 7.51
N CYS A 76 1.65 15.00 8.28
CA CYS A 76 1.64 14.50 9.65
C CYS A 76 0.67 13.34 9.82
N ARG A 77 1.10 12.30 10.56
CA ARG A 77 0.29 11.16 10.99
C ARG A 77 0.68 10.83 12.43
N ALA A 78 -0.30 10.85 13.34
CA ALA A 78 -0.04 10.79 14.78
C ALA A 78 1.03 11.80 15.20
N ASP A 79 2.10 11.36 15.87
CA ASP A 79 3.21 12.20 16.35
C ASP A 79 4.31 12.42 15.30
N LEU A 80 4.24 11.75 14.16
CA LEU A 80 5.20 11.89 13.07
C LEU A 80 4.77 12.97 12.10
N CYS A 81 5.65 13.98 11.90
CA CYS A 81 5.50 14.96 10.84
C CYS A 81 6.73 14.95 9.92
N ILE A 82 6.50 14.70 8.64
CA ILE A 82 7.54 14.69 7.61
C ILE A 82 7.49 16.03 6.88
N PRO A 83 8.52 16.89 6.99
CA PRO A 83 8.59 18.15 6.24
C PRO A 83 8.54 17.90 4.75
N ILE A 84 7.67 18.61 4.03
CA ILE A 84 7.51 18.47 2.59
C ILE A 84 7.94 19.77 1.87
N PRO A 85 8.72 19.67 0.77
CA PRO A 85 9.01 20.82 -0.06
C PRO A 85 7.75 21.27 -0.82
N LYS A 86 7.67 22.55 -1.13
CA LYS A 86 6.54 23.16 -1.86
C LYS A 86 6.29 22.47 -3.21
N THR A 87 7.33 21.89 -3.82
CA THR A 87 7.25 21.19 -5.10
C THR A 87 6.41 19.90 -5.05
N MET A 88 6.19 19.34 -3.86
CA MET A 88 5.32 18.15 -3.69
C MET A 88 3.83 18.49 -3.66
N ALA A 89 3.47 19.77 -3.56
CA ALA A 89 2.09 20.21 -3.56
C ALA A 89 1.87 21.25 -4.67
N ARG A 90 0.83 21.06 -5.48
CA ARG A 90 0.48 21.98 -6.57
C ARG A 90 -1.04 22.11 -6.65
N GLY A 91 -1.55 23.33 -6.39
CA GLY A 91 -2.99 23.55 -6.30
C GLY A 91 -3.64 22.59 -5.30
N GLU A 92 -4.62 21.84 -5.75
CA GLU A 92 -5.31 20.83 -4.93
C GLU A 92 -4.61 19.45 -4.89
N TYR A 93 -3.52 19.29 -5.65
CA TYR A 93 -2.85 18.00 -5.79
C TYR A 93 -1.58 17.89 -4.96
N PHE A 94 -1.24 16.65 -4.61
CA PHE A 94 -0.07 16.27 -3.83
C PHE A 94 0.61 15.08 -4.51
N ASN A 95 1.93 15.14 -4.65
CA ASN A 95 2.73 14.08 -5.26
C ASN A 95 3.00 12.96 -4.26
N LEU A 96 2.15 11.94 -4.28
CA LEU A 96 2.24 10.79 -3.37
C LEU A 96 3.51 9.98 -3.60
N THR A 97 3.91 9.78 -4.86
CA THR A 97 5.13 9.04 -5.22
C THR A 97 6.39 9.71 -4.70
N ALA A 98 6.51 11.03 -4.87
CA ALA A 98 7.65 11.78 -4.34
C ALA A 98 7.68 11.78 -2.81
N PHE A 99 6.51 11.88 -2.17
CA PHE A 99 6.40 11.78 -0.71
C PHE A 99 6.84 10.41 -0.20
N ALA A 100 6.37 9.33 -0.82
CA ALA A 100 6.74 7.97 -0.46
C ALA A 100 8.26 7.76 -0.55
N LYS A 101 8.89 8.20 -1.64
CA LYS A 101 10.35 8.15 -1.81
C LYS A 101 11.08 8.93 -0.69
N LYS A 102 10.58 10.14 -0.36
CA LYS A 102 11.15 10.94 0.74
C LYS A 102 11.02 10.25 2.09
N ALA A 103 9.93 9.53 2.32
CA ALA A 103 9.65 8.77 3.53
C ALA A 103 10.36 7.39 3.59
N GLY A 104 11.20 7.09 2.60
CA GLY A 104 11.91 5.80 2.51
C GLY A 104 11.01 4.61 2.16
N GLN A 105 9.85 4.89 1.55
CA GLN A 105 8.87 3.88 1.16
C GLN A 105 9.12 3.41 -0.28
N ALA A 106 9.14 2.09 -0.50
CA ALA A 106 9.22 1.53 -1.83
C ALA A 106 7.96 1.84 -2.63
N VAL A 107 8.11 2.13 -3.92
CA VAL A 107 6.98 2.39 -4.83
C VAL A 107 7.19 1.63 -6.12
N VAL A 108 6.18 0.90 -6.52
CA VAL A 108 6.07 0.27 -7.84
C VAL A 108 4.91 0.91 -8.57
N ALA A 109 5.14 1.38 -9.79
CA ALA A 109 4.12 2.02 -10.61
C ALA A 109 3.91 1.21 -11.89
N GLU A 110 2.65 0.98 -12.23
CA GLU A 110 2.20 0.42 -13.51
C GLU A 110 1.20 1.40 -14.14
N PRO A 111 1.69 2.44 -14.83
CA PRO A 111 0.85 3.52 -15.33
C PRO A 111 -0.18 3.08 -16.36
N ASP A 112 0.14 2.08 -17.19
CA ASP A 112 -0.77 1.57 -18.22
C ASP A 112 -1.98 0.87 -17.58
N ALA A 113 -1.75 0.14 -16.49
CA ALA A 113 -2.80 -0.45 -15.67
C ALA A 113 -3.44 0.55 -14.69
N LYS A 114 -2.90 1.77 -14.57
CA LYS A 114 -3.30 2.80 -13.60
C LYS A 114 -3.21 2.31 -12.15
N VAL A 115 -2.17 1.53 -11.82
CA VAL A 115 -1.95 0.95 -10.49
C VAL A 115 -0.61 1.43 -9.92
N TRP A 116 -0.64 1.84 -8.65
CA TRP A 116 0.54 2.18 -7.87
C TRP A 116 0.53 1.41 -6.57
N SER A 117 1.60 0.67 -6.31
CA SER A 117 1.79 -0.09 -5.07
C SER A 117 2.83 0.60 -4.19
N PHE A 118 2.48 0.77 -2.92
CA PHE A 118 3.34 1.39 -1.91
C PHE A 118 3.66 0.34 -0.84
N GLY A 119 4.94 0.10 -0.62
CA GLY A 119 5.41 -0.78 0.42
C GLY A 119 5.25 -0.18 1.82
N GLU A 120 5.76 -0.85 2.83
CA GLU A 120 5.73 -0.36 4.20
C GLU A 120 6.56 0.92 4.35
N MET A 121 6.05 1.87 5.13
CA MET A 121 6.79 3.08 5.48
C MET A 121 7.62 2.83 6.73
N GLN A 122 8.93 2.69 6.57
CA GLN A 122 9.85 2.38 7.66
C GLN A 122 9.76 3.36 8.84
N ALA A 123 9.48 4.63 8.58
CA ALA A 123 9.31 5.65 9.61
C ALA A 123 8.10 5.40 10.54
N LEU A 124 7.12 4.60 10.11
CA LEU A 124 5.94 4.21 10.91
C LEU A 124 6.11 2.85 11.57
N GLY A 125 7.09 2.05 11.14
CA GLY A 125 7.32 0.67 11.59
C GLY A 125 7.92 0.53 12.99
N GLY A 126 7.80 1.55 13.85
CA GLY A 126 8.31 1.52 15.22
C GLY A 126 9.85 1.35 15.29
N GLY A 127 10.46 1.64 16.40
CA GLY A 127 11.89 1.75 16.69
C GLY A 127 12.95 0.93 15.97
N LEU A 128 12.59 -0.03 15.08
CA LEU A 128 13.56 -0.88 14.39
C LEU A 128 14.43 -0.09 13.41
N ALA A 129 13.83 0.79 12.60
CA ALA A 129 14.57 1.57 11.60
C ALA A 129 15.37 2.73 12.24
N SER A 130 14.92 3.26 13.38
CA SER A 130 15.55 4.38 14.08
C SER A 130 16.54 3.95 15.15
N SER A 131 16.29 2.86 15.87
CA SER A 131 17.11 2.41 17.00
C SER A 131 18.24 1.47 16.60
N ARG A 132 18.20 0.86 15.43
CA ARG A 132 19.07 -0.26 15.02
C ARG A 132 19.05 -1.45 16.01
N ILE A 133 18.03 -1.53 16.85
CA ILE A 133 17.84 -2.61 17.80
C ILE A 133 16.73 -3.50 17.26
N ALA A 134 17.06 -4.76 16.96
CA ALA A 134 16.07 -5.75 16.58
C ALA A 134 15.07 -5.98 17.73
N PRO A 135 13.76 -6.05 17.47
CA PRO A 135 12.80 -6.46 18.48
C PRO A 135 13.14 -7.88 18.94
N ASP A 136 12.90 -8.15 20.21
CA ASP A 136 13.01 -9.51 20.71
C ASP A 136 11.86 -10.34 20.17
N PHE A 137 12.14 -11.58 19.86
CA PHE A 137 11.13 -12.58 19.53
C PHE A 137 11.55 -13.93 20.11
N GLU A 138 10.58 -14.79 20.31
CA GLU A 138 10.75 -16.12 20.84
C GLU A 138 10.40 -17.16 19.77
N VAL A 139 11.23 -18.19 19.65
CA VAL A 139 10.94 -19.38 18.85
C VAL A 139 11.27 -20.63 19.66
N PRO A 140 10.49 -21.73 19.55
CA PRO A 140 10.84 -22.97 20.18
C PRO A 140 12.03 -23.64 19.49
N ASP A 141 12.95 -24.22 20.27
CA ASP A 141 13.98 -25.12 19.73
C ASP A 141 13.35 -26.48 19.34
N ARG A 142 14.18 -27.40 18.82
CA ARG A 142 13.72 -28.74 18.45
C ARG A 142 13.19 -29.59 19.64
N LEU A 143 13.44 -29.16 20.87
CA LEU A 143 12.96 -29.79 22.10
C LEU A 143 11.76 -29.04 22.69
N GLY A 144 11.24 -28.02 22.00
CA GLY A 144 10.13 -27.19 22.45
C GLY A 144 10.51 -26.14 23.50
N ARG A 145 11.79 -25.91 23.77
CA ARG A 145 12.22 -24.91 24.74
C ARG A 145 12.26 -23.52 24.10
N PRO A 146 11.77 -22.48 24.79
CA PRO A 146 11.80 -21.13 24.25
C PRO A 146 13.24 -20.60 24.08
N VAL A 147 13.50 -20.01 22.92
CA VAL A 147 14.76 -19.35 22.59
C VAL A 147 14.45 -17.92 22.20
N HIS A 148 15.02 -16.96 22.92
CA HIS A 148 14.86 -15.53 22.70
C HIS A 148 16.02 -14.98 21.88
N LEU A 149 15.73 -14.10 20.90
CA LEU A 149 16.78 -13.39 20.16
C LEU A 149 17.68 -12.56 21.09
N ALA A 150 17.10 -11.98 22.15
CA ALA A 150 17.84 -11.20 23.14
C ALA A 150 18.96 -12.00 23.85
N GLY A 151 18.85 -13.34 23.93
CA GLY A 151 19.89 -14.22 24.49
C GLY A 151 21.17 -14.26 23.65
N PHE A 152 21.16 -13.74 22.43
CA PHE A 152 22.32 -13.68 21.52
C PHE A 152 22.97 -12.31 21.46
N ARG A 153 22.64 -11.40 22.37
CA ARG A 153 23.29 -10.07 22.43
C ARG A 153 24.80 -10.18 22.50
N GLY A 154 25.50 -9.36 21.69
CA GLY A 154 26.95 -9.41 21.55
C GLY A 154 27.46 -10.49 20.59
N LYS A 155 26.59 -11.30 20.02
CA LYS A 155 26.91 -12.29 18.97
C LYS A 155 26.32 -11.90 17.64
N LYS A 156 26.90 -12.39 16.56
CA LYS A 156 26.28 -12.31 15.21
C LYS A 156 25.24 -13.42 15.09
N ALA A 157 23.98 -13.07 14.89
CA ALA A 157 22.87 -14.00 14.65
C ALA A 157 22.37 -13.85 13.21
N LEU A 158 22.22 -14.97 12.49
CA LEU A 158 21.58 -15.01 11.19
C LEU A 158 20.19 -15.62 11.38
N VAL A 159 19.17 -14.86 11.02
CA VAL A 159 17.78 -15.32 11.02
C VAL A 159 17.37 -15.63 9.58
N VAL A 160 16.94 -16.87 9.34
CA VAL A 160 16.48 -17.31 8.04
C VAL A 160 15.06 -17.84 8.19
N THR A 161 14.13 -17.32 7.40
CA THR A 161 12.75 -17.82 7.32
C THR A 161 12.55 -18.46 5.96
N TRP A 162 11.92 -19.61 5.95
CA TRP A 162 11.53 -20.28 4.71
C TRP A 162 10.17 -20.96 4.89
N ALA A 163 9.51 -21.25 3.80
CA ALA A 163 8.30 -22.05 3.80
C ALA A 163 8.51 -23.28 2.92
N SER A 164 8.04 -24.42 3.39
CA SER A 164 7.96 -25.65 2.61
C SER A 164 6.52 -25.83 2.11
N TRP A 165 6.26 -25.42 0.89
CA TRP A 165 4.98 -25.66 0.20
C TRP A 165 5.18 -26.50 -1.05
#